data_aa19d41bbd89201964af4416c9e569c7
#
_entry.id   aa19d41bbd89201964af4416c9e569c7
#
_cell.length_a   1.000
_cell.length_b   1.000
_cell.length_c   1.000
_cell.angle_alpha   90.00
_cell.angle_beta   90.00
_cell.angle_gamma   90.00
#
_symmetry.space_group_name_H-M   'P 1'
#
loop_
_entity.id
_entity.type
_entity.pdbx_description
1 polymer ?
#
loop_
_entity_poly.entity_id
_entity_poly.type
_entity_poly.pdbx_seq_one_letter_code
_entity_poly.pdbx_strand_id
1 'polypeptide(L)'
;MVQPTATCTLGTHPESVKTSRDFTRVTLELWDMSVLTDVAELVVSELVTNALRHGVPATRRLANDRCVRLRLLAQAPFVMCMVADPGRGIPVLQDSDLAAESGRGLTVVEACCVRWGWHLLDEGGKVVWALLR
;
A
#
# COMPACT_ATOMS: atom_id res chain seq x y z
N MET A 1 -16.89 -19.76 3.36
CA MET A 1 -16.26 -19.49 2.06
C MET A 1 -15.00 -18.65 2.28
N VAL A 2 -13.90 -19.09 1.71
CA VAL A 2 -12.62 -18.38 1.86
C VAL A 2 -12.57 -17.21 0.88
N GLN A 3 -12.25 -16.02 1.40
CA GLN A 3 -12.06 -14.85 0.56
C GLN A 3 -10.69 -14.93 -0.11
N PRO A 4 -10.60 -14.66 -1.41
CA PRO A 4 -9.30 -14.63 -2.08
C PRO A 4 -8.37 -13.59 -1.49
N THR A 5 -7.15 -13.98 -1.22
CA THR A 5 -6.09 -13.08 -0.78
C THR A 5 -4.83 -13.32 -1.60
N ALA A 6 -4.02 -12.30 -1.73
CA ALA A 6 -2.72 -12.39 -2.39
C ALA A 6 -1.74 -11.50 -1.65
N THR A 7 -0.51 -11.96 -1.49
CA THR A 7 0.52 -11.24 -0.77
C THR A 7 1.79 -11.14 -1.61
N CYS A 8 2.40 -9.96 -1.60
CA CYS A 8 3.66 -9.70 -2.27
C CYS A 8 4.60 -9.04 -1.28
N THR A 9 5.79 -9.62 -1.10
CA THR A 9 6.82 -9.06 -0.24
C THR A 9 7.78 -8.24 -1.08
N LEU A 10 8.06 -7.02 -0.64
CA LEU A 10 8.79 -6.04 -1.41
C LEU A 10 10.09 -5.64 -0.71
N GLY A 11 11.14 -5.47 -1.51
CA GLY A 11 12.38 -4.85 -1.04
C GLY A 11 12.22 -3.34 -0.94
N THR A 12 13.32 -2.67 -0.61
CA THR A 12 13.31 -1.24 -0.35
C THR A 12 13.74 -0.39 -1.55
N HIS A 13 13.86 -1.01 -2.72
CA HIS A 13 14.22 -0.30 -3.95
C HIS A 13 13.03 0.45 -4.54
N PRO A 14 13.27 1.53 -5.27
CA PRO A 14 12.20 2.24 -5.96
C PRO A 14 11.40 1.35 -6.93
N GLU A 15 12.04 0.33 -7.51
CA GLU A 15 11.37 -0.61 -8.41
C GLU A 15 10.25 -1.38 -7.71
N SER A 16 10.26 -1.42 -6.39
CA SER A 16 9.20 -2.08 -5.64
C SER A 16 7.83 -1.47 -5.91
N VAL A 17 7.79 -0.18 -6.23
CA VAL A 17 6.53 0.49 -6.58
C VAL A 17 5.97 -0.09 -7.88
N LYS A 18 6.81 -0.25 -8.89
CA LYS A 18 6.38 -0.86 -10.15
C LYS A 18 5.97 -2.32 -9.94
N THR A 19 6.76 -3.06 -9.17
CA THR A 19 6.46 -4.46 -8.86
C THR A 19 5.09 -4.56 -8.19
N SER A 20 4.79 -3.66 -7.26
CA SER A 20 3.51 -3.67 -6.56
C SER A 20 2.33 -3.38 -7.51
N ARG A 21 2.52 -2.47 -8.47
CA ARG A 21 1.48 -2.19 -9.47
C ARG A 21 1.23 -3.41 -10.37
N ASP A 22 2.31 -4.03 -10.84
CA ASP A 22 2.19 -5.21 -11.71
C ASP A 22 1.50 -6.36 -10.99
N PHE A 23 1.88 -6.58 -9.73
CA PHE A 23 1.25 -7.59 -8.89
C PHE A 23 -0.24 -7.32 -8.73
N THR A 24 -0.61 -6.07 -8.47
CA THR A 24 -2.00 -5.68 -8.28
C THR A 24 -2.82 -5.92 -9.55
N ARG A 25 -2.30 -5.50 -10.69
CA ARG A 25 -2.98 -5.69 -11.98
C ARG A 25 -3.23 -7.16 -12.25
N VAL A 26 -2.21 -7.98 -12.14
CA VAL A 26 -2.33 -9.41 -12.41
C VAL A 26 -3.32 -10.07 -11.45
N THR A 27 -3.24 -9.71 -10.18
CA THR A 27 -4.13 -10.27 -9.16
C THR A 27 -5.60 -9.94 -9.44
N LEU A 28 -5.88 -8.67 -9.76
CA LEU A 28 -7.27 -8.27 -10.03
C LEU A 28 -7.80 -8.89 -11.32
N GLU A 29 -6.95 -9.09 -12.32
CA GLU A 29 -7.34 -9.81 -13.52
C GLU A 29 -7.73 -11.25 -13.19
N LEU A 30 -6.92 -11.93 -12.36
CA LEU A 30 -7.20 -13.29 -11.94
C LEU A 30 -8.51 -13.40 -11.16
N TRP A 31 -8.84 -12.36 -10.43
CA TRP A 31 -10.06 -12.33 -9.61
C TRP A 31 -11.29 -11.82 -10.36
N ASP A 32 -11.13 -11.52 -11.64
CA ASP A 32 -12.18 -10.93 -12.47
C ASP A 32 -12.72 -9.61 -11.88
N MET A 33 -11.80 -8.82 -11.37
CA MET A 33 -12.10 -7.51 -10.79
C MET A 33 -11.30 -6.40 -11.48
N SER A 34 -11.03 -6.57 -12.76
CA SER A 34 -10.17 -5.64 -13.51
C SER A 34 -10.76 -4.24 -13.64
N VAL A 35 -12.05 -4.09 -13.42
CA VAL A 35 -12.69 -2.76 -13.41
C VAL A 35 -12.06 -1.85 -12.34
N LEU A 36 -11.47 -2.43 -11.30
CA LEU A 36 -10.81 -1.67 -10.23
C LEU A 36 -9.32 -1.47 -10.47
N THR A 37 -8.76 -2.00 -11.54
CA THR A 37 -7.30 -2.02 -11.74
C THR A 37 -6.68 -0.63 -11.66
N ASP A 38 -7.23 0.33 -12.39
CA ASP A 38 -6.61 1.66 -12.47
C ASP A 38 -6.56 2.34 -11.10
N VAL A 39 -7.67 2.32 -10.37
CA VAL A 39 -7.69 2.94 -9.06
C VAL A 39 -6.84 2.15 -8.07
N ALA A 40 -6.84 0.83 -8.16
CA ALA A 40 -6.05 -0.01 -7.28
C ALA A 40 -4.55 0.20 -7.50
N GLU A 41 -4.10 0.28 -8.74
CA GLU A 41 -2.69 0.55 -9.03
C GLU A 41 -2.27 1.91 -8.47
N LEU A 42 -3.11 2.91 -8.61
CA LEU A 42 -2.83 4.24 -8.07
C LEU A 42 -2.72 4.20 -6.54
N VAL A 43 -3.70 3.61 -5.88
CA VAL A 43 -3.72 3.53 -4.42
C VAL A 43 -2.55 2.72 -3.89
N VAL A 44 -2.29 1.56 -4.47
CA VAL A 44 -1.17 0.70 -4.06
C VAL A 44 0.16 1.43 -4.26
N SER A 45 0.34 2.12 -5.37
CA SER A 45 1.56 2.90 -5.61
C SER A 45 1.79 3.91 -4.49
N GLU A 46 0.74 4.60 -4.07
CA GLU A 46 0.86 5.61 -3.03
C GLU A 46 1.14 5.00 -1.67
N LEU A 47 0.47 3.90 -1.34
CA LEU A 47 0.71 3.22 -0.07
C LEU A 47 2.13 2.65 0.01
N VAL A 48 2.62 2.04 -1.07
CA VAL A 48 3.97 1.49 -1.10
C VAL A 48 5.02 2.60 -1.07
N THR A 49 4.81 3.66 -1.85
CA THR A 49 5.71 4.82 -1.84
C THR A 49 5.81 5.41 -0.44
N ASN A 50 4.68 5.55 0.22
CA ASN A 50 4.64 6.07 1.58
C ASN A 50 5.41 5.18 2.55
N ALA A 51 5.23 3.86 2.45
CA ALA A 51 5.97 2.91 3.28
C ALA A 51 7.47 3.00 3.04
N LEU A 52 7.89 3.08 1.78
CA LEU A 52 9.32 3.18 1.44
C LEU A 52 9.94 4.47 1.94
N ARG A 53 9.20 5.57 1.89
CA ARG A 53 9.74 6.87 2.31
C ARG A 53 9.74 7.05 3.82
N HIS A 54 8.72 6.57 4.49
CA HIS A 54 8.48 6.90 5.90
C HIS A 54 8.43 5.70 6.83
N GLY A 55 8.32 4.50 6.29
CA GLY A 55 8.12 3.30 7.09
C GLY A 55 9.33 2.39 7.22
N VAL A 56 10.43 2.68 6.53
CA VAL A 56 11.60 1.79 6.53
C VAL A 56 12.79 2.48 7.19
N PRO A 57 13.28 1.95 8.32
CA PRO A 57 14.49 2.49 8.96
C PRO A 57 15.70 2.42 8.03
N ALA A 58 16.62 3.37 8.19
CA ALA A 58 17.81 3.46 7.33
C ALA A 58 18.63 2.16 7.33
N THR A 59 18.76 1.51 8.48
CA THR A 59 19.52 0.27 8.59
C THR A 59 18.93 -0.84 7.72
N ARG A 60 17.61 -0.95 7.68
CA ARG A 60 16.94 -1.96 6.89
C ARG A 60 16.95 -1.61 5.41
N ARG A 61 16.90 -0.31 5.11
CA ARG A 61 17.01 0.17 3.74
C ARG A 61 18.37 -0.14 3.14
N LEU A 62 19.44 0.09 3.91
CA LEU A 62 20.80 -0.21 3.46
C LEU A 62 21.01 -1.70 3.20
N ALA A 63 20.36 -2.56 3.99
CA ALA A 63 20.44 -4.00 3.82
C ALA A 63 19.55 -4.52 2.69
N ASN A 64 18.78 -3.64 2.05
CA ASN A 64 17.77 -4.03 1.05
C ASN A 64 16.84 -5.12 1.58
N ASP A 65 16.41 -4.94 2.80
CA ASP A 65 15.60 -5.91 3.49
C ASP A 65 14.18 -5.95 2.89
N ARG A 66 13.65 -7.15 2.73
CA ARG A 66 12.28 -7.32 2.22
C ARG A 66 11.29 -7.16 3.36
N CYS A 67 11.09 -5.93 3.78
CA CYS A 67 10.31 -5.63 4.96
C CYS A 67 8.98 -4.91 4.69
N VAL A 68 8.66 -4.66 3.44
CA VAL A 68 7.38 -4.07 3.06
C VAL A 68 6.52 -5.16 2.44
N ARG A 69 5.28 -5.30 2.88
CA ARG A 69 4.40 -6.36 2.42
C ARG A 69 3.09 -5.78 1.93
N LEU A 70 2.76 -6.09 0.69
CA LEU A 70 1.49 -5.73 0.09
C LEU A 70 0.56 -6.93 0.15
N ARG A 71 -0.66 -6.72 0.63
CA ARG A 71 -1.68 -7.75 0.67
C ARG A 71 -2.97 -7.23 0.08
N LEU A 72 -3.56 -8.02 -0.80
CA LEU A 72 -4.85 -7.72 -1.38
C LEU A 72 -5.86 -8.74 -0.91
N LEU A 73 -7.05 -8.28 -0.59
CA LEU A 73 -8.15 -9.13 -0.16
C LEU A 73 -9.39 -8.79 -0.98
N ALA A 74 -9.95 -9.79 -1.65
CA ALA A 74 -11.15 -9.60 -2.45
C ALA A 74 -12.39 -9.89 -1.62
N GLN A 75 -13.34 -8.97 -1.69
CA GLN A 75 -14.67 -9.14 -1.12
C GLN A 75 -15.63 -8.38 -2.02
N ALA A 76 -15.89 -8.96 -3.20
CA ALA A 76 -16.64 -8.29 -4.25
C ALA A 76 -17.91 -7.63 -3.72
N PRO A 77 -18.23 -6.39 -4.10
CA PRO A 77 -17.54 -5.58 -5.09
C PRO A 77 -16.31 -4.82 -4.55
N PHE A 78 -15.84 -5.14 -3.37
CA PHE A 78 -14.76 -4.43 -2.70
C PHE A 78 -13.43 -5.15 -2.86
N VAL A 79 -12.35 -4.37 -2.85
CA VAL A 79 -10.98 -4.86 -2.69
C VAL A 79 -10.33 -4.08 -1.56
N MET A 80 -9.73 -4.80 -0.63
CA MET A 80 -8.95 -4.19 0.44
C MET A 80 -7.47 -4.27 0.05
N CYS A 81 -6.80 -3.13 0.04
CA CYS A 81 -5.35 -3.04 -0.19
C CYS A 81 -4.68 -2.73 1.14
N MET A 82 -3.69 -3.52 1.53
CA MET A 82 -2.98 -3.36 2.80
C MET A 82 -1.49 -3.36 2.55
N VAL A 83 -0.79 -2.39 3.14
CA VAL A 83 0.68 -2.33 3.07
C VAL A 83 1.22 -2.27 4.48
N ALA A 84 2.03 -3.26 4.85
CA ALA A 84 2.69 -3.32 6.15
C ALA A 84 4.15 -2.93 6.01
N ASP A 85 4.65 -2.15 6.97
CA ASP A 85 6.04 -1.75 7.02
C ASP A 85 6.54 -1.81 8.47
N PRO A 86 7.86 -1.82 8.70
CA PRO A 86 8.41 -1.96 10.06
C PRO A 86 8.42 -0.68 10.88
N GLY A 87 8.07 0.46 10.29
CA GLY A 87 8.09 1.74 10.98
C GLY A 87 6.92 1.88 11.92
N ARG A 88 7.04 2.77 12.88
CA ARG A 88 5.97 3.06 13.82
C ARG A 88 5.48 4.49 13.72
N GLY A 89 5.97 5.21 12.71
CA GLY A 89 5.51 6.56 12.46
C GLY A 89 4.06 6.57 12.00
N ILE A 90 3.27 7.47 12.55
CA ILE A 90 1.86 7.57 12.21
C ILE A 90 1.70 8.15 10.81
N PRO A 91 0.94 7.51 9.91
CA PRO A 91 0.65 8.10 8.62
C PRO A 91 -0.20 9.36 8.82
N VAL A 92 0.19 10.44 8.20
CA VAL A 92 -0.51 11.72 8.35
C VAL A 92 -0.75 12.31 6.98
N LEU A 93 -1.95 12.84 6.77
CA LEU A 93 -2.22 13.67 5.61
C LEU A 93 -1.43 14.96 5.78
N GLN A 94 -0.56 15.24 4.82
CA GLN A 94 0.22 16.46 4.87
C GLN A 94 -0.50 17.56 4.13
N ASP A 95 -0.30 18.78 4.60
CA ASP A 95 -0.81 19.94 3.90
C ASP A 95 -0.19 20.01 2.52
N SER A 96 -1.00 20.40 1.56
CA SER A 96 -0.54 20.53 0.18
C SER A 96 0.61 21.52 0.05
N ASP A 97 0.67 22.49 0.92
CA ASP A 97 1.73 23.50 0.90
C ASP A 97 3.09 22.93 1.26
N LEU A 98 3.10 21.94 2.12
CA LEU A 98 4.34 21.30 2.57
C LEU A 98 4.68 20.13 1.69
N ALA A 99 3.74 19.70 0.90
CA ALA A 99 3.80 18.40 0.34
C ALA A 99 4.76 18.28 -0.79
N ALA A 100 4.90 19.32 -1.55
CA ALA A 100 5.48 19.05 -2.81
C ALA A 100 4.90 17.72 -3.29
N GLU A 101 5.69 16.85 -3.79
CA GLU A 101 5.17 15.58 -4.29
C GLU A 101 4.92 14.56 -3.19
N SER A 102 5.72 14.63 -2.13
CA SER A 102 5.70 13.56 -1.12
C SER A 102 4.49 13.60 -0.21
N GLY A 103 3.85 14.74 -0.07
CA GLY A 103 2.69 14.85 0.82
C GLY A 103 1.38 14.46 0.19
N ARG A 104 1.38 14.11 -1.10
CA ARG A 104 0.14 13.82 -1.81
C ARG A 104 -0.35 12.39 -1.66
N GLY A 105 0.52 11.48 -1.19
CA GLY A 105 0.19 10.07 -1.17
C GLY A 105 -1.11 9.74 -0.47
N LEU A 106 -1.24 10.12 0.78
CA LEU A 106 -2.45 9.82 1.53
C LEU A 106 -3.64 10.66 1.09
N THR A 107 -3.41 11.85 0.55
CA THR A 107 -4.47 12.66 -0.03
C THR A 107 -5.08 11.95 -1.24
N VAL A 108 -4.24 11.37 -2.08
CA VAL A 108 -4.71 10.59 -3.23
C VAL A 108 -5.50 9.37 -2.76
N VAL A 109 -4.99 8.65 -1.77
CA VAL A 109 -5.68 7.49 -1.22
C VAL A 109 -7.05 7.88 -0.70
N GLU A 110 -7.12 8.96 0.07
CA GLU A 110 -8.39 9.42 0.63
C GLU A 110 -9.41 9.77 -0.47
N ALA A 111 -8.94 10.39 -1.56
CA ALA A 111 -9.82 10.77 -2.65
C ALA A 111 -10.32 9.58 -3.47
N CYS A 112 -9.55 8.49 -3.52
CA CYS A 112 -9.83 7.37 -4.42
C CYS A 112 -10.46 6.16 -3.75
N CYS A 113 -10.52 6.11 -2.42
CA CYS A 113 -11.03 4.94 -1.73
C CYS A 113 -12.35 5.22 -1.01
N VAL A 114 -13.06 4.15 -0.68
CA VAL A 114 -14.28 4.24 0.14
C VAL A 114 -13.90 4.62 1.57
N ARG A 115 -12.82 4.05 2.05
CA ARG A 115 -12.34 4.22 3.41
C ARG A 115 -10.88 3.85 3.47
N TRP A 116 -10.12 4.48 4.38
CA TRP A 116 -8.75 4.08 4.64
C TRP A 116 -8.44 4.25 6.13
N GLY A 117 -7.38 3.61 6.57
CA GLY A 117 -6.95 3.71 7.95
C GLY A 117 -5.61 3.05 8.17
N TRP A 118 -5.23 2.93 9.43
CA TRP A 118 -3.96 2.30 9.77
C TRP A 118 -4.02 1.75 11.18
N HIS A 119 -3.14 0.78 11.45
CA HIS A 119 -3.00 0.17 12.78
C HIS A 119 -1.54 -0.10 13.07
N LEU A 120 -1.14 0.09 14.32
CA LEU A 120 0.14 -0.43 14.79
C LEU A 120 0.00 -1.93 15.01
N LEU A 121 1.06 -2.66 14.67
CA LEU A 121 1.10 -4.11 14.85
C LEU A 121 1.76 -4.46 16.16
N ASP A 122 1.27 -5.51 16.82
CA ASP A 122 1.79 -5.94 18.13
C ASP A 122 3.26 -6.34 18.04
N GLU A 123 3.64 -7.02 16.96
CA GLU A 123 5.01 -7.46 16.73
C GLU A 123 5.94 -6.35 16.26
N GLY A 124 5.43 -5.14 16.12
CA GLY A 124 6.19 -4.01 15.60
C GLY A 124 5.78 -3.65 14.19
N GLY A 125 5.97 -2.38 13.83
CA GLY A 125 5.55 -1.87 12.54
C GLY A 125 4.09 -1.47 12.52
N LYS A 126 3.59 -1.24 11.31
CA LYS A 126 2.20 -0.83 11.11
C LYS A 126 1.68 -1.36 9.79
N VAL A 127 0.37 -1.33 9.66
CA VAL A 127 -0.31 -1.58 8.39
C VAL A 127 -1.16 -0.38 8.04
N VAL A 128 -1.08 0.06 6.81
CA VAL A 128 -1.95 1.09 6.24
C VAL A 128 -2.83 0.39 5.20
N TRP A 129 -4.12 0.67 5.24
CA TRP A 129 -5.07 -0.04 4.39
C TRP A 129 -6.03 0.92 3.71
N ALA A 130 -6.54 0.51 2.57
CA ALA A 130 -7.53 1.25 1.81
C ALA A 130 -8.55 0.29 1.22
N LEU A 131 -9.81 0.63 1.33
CA LEU A 131 -10.91 -0.16 0.79
C LEU A 131 -11.40 0.49 -0.49
N LEU A 132 -11.39 -0.27 -1.57
CA LEU A 132 -11.81 0.17 -2.90
C LEU A 132 -13.11 -0.48 -3.30
N ARG A 133 -13.83 0.23 -4.15
CA ARG A 133 -15.08 -0.27 -4.71
C ARG A 133 -15.26 0.19 -6.15
#